data_570c22ed2a8d71aaf8fc9468f6236f7f
#
_entry.id   570c22ed2a8d71aaf8fc9468f6236f7f
#
_cell.length_a   1.000
_cell.length_b   1.000
_cell.length_c   1.000
_cell.angle_alpha   90.00
_cell.angle_beta   90.00
_cell.angle_gamma   90.00
#
_symmetry.space_group_name_H-M   'P 1'
#
loop_
_entity.id
_entity.type
_entity.pdbx_description
1 polymer ?
#
loop_
_entity_poly.entity_id
_entity_poly.type
_entity_poly.pdbx_seq_one_letter_code
_entity_poly.pdbx_strand_id
1 'polypeptide(L)'
;MNNELNAMEMAKKRDRKIAITDEAISKVPVIEYKSIPSSQYRIINELAKEALIISKEDNDNNEVAITYRMSSLSEMKEDERSKVMGVALGDEHSVDPEEDTVSYHLLNSTADCIVIIVHNHPSLSKISLADVRYLLQYHSLKMIVAVTNYGNITYLVKSEKYNRESAINLYDECVDMYNDADDLKGYQDATEHFLDNCHSSGLIYDDR
;
A
#
# COMPACT_ATOMS: atom_id res chain seq x y z
N MET A 1 -4.77 20.57 8.26
CA MET A 1 -4.96 19.73 9.48
C MET A 1 -6.42 19.37 9.76
N ASN A 2 -7.38 20.32 9.82
CA ASN A 2 -8.79 19.96 10.09
C ASN A 2 -9.48 19.22 8.95
N ASN A 3 -9.16 19.51 7.69
CA ASN A 3 -9.78 18.86 6.52
C ASN A 3 -9.28 17.43 6.30
N GLU A 4 -8.02 17.15 6.61
CA GLU A 4 -7.45 15.78 6.52
C GLU A 4 -8.06 14.84 7.57
N LEU A 5 -8.32 15.34 8.79
CA LEU A 5 -9.02 14.59 9.83
C LEU A 5 -10.48 14.31 9.44
N ASN A 6 -11.18 15.26 8.79
CA ASN A 6 -12.54 15.06 8.30
C ASN A 6 -12.59 14.05 7.14
N ALA A 7 -11.60 14.05 6.25
CA ALA A 7 -11.49 13.10 5.15
C ALA A 7 -11.31 11.66 5.65
N MET A 8 -10.42 11.47 6.62
CA MET A 8 -10.24 10.17 7.27
C MET A 8 -11.51 9.73 8.02
N GLU A 9 -12.22 10.64 8.69
CA GLU A 9 -13.49 10.31 9.37
C GLU A 9 -14.64 9.99 8.40
N MET A 10 -14.66 10.60 7.22
CA MET A 10 -15.67 10.31 6.20
C MET A 10 -15.39 9.00 5.45
N ALA A 11 -14.14 8.68 5.16
CA ALA A 11 -13.73 7.37 4.66
C ALA A 11 -14.16 6.26 5.63
N LYS A 12 -14.05 6.48 6.94
CA LYS A 12 -14.51 5.58 8.01
C LYS A 12 -15.98 5.17 7.95
N LYS A 13 -16.85 5.88 7.25
CA LYS A 13 -18.30 5.60 7.26
C LYS A 13 -18.79 4.63 6.17
N ARG A 14 -17.97 4.19 5.22
CA ARG A 14 -18.47 3.52 4.02
C ARG A 14 -17.98 2.11 3.76
N ASP A 15 -16.81 1.76 4.17
CA ASP A 15 -16.28 0.44 3.90
C ASP A 15 -16.57 -0.50 5.07
N ARG A 16 -17.56 -1.35 4.90
CA ARG A 16 -17.80 -2.43 5.86
C ARG A 16 -16.60 -3.37 5.87
N LYS A 17 -16.01 -3.53 7.04
CA LYS A 17 -15.02 -4.57 7.29
C LYS A 17 -15.57 -5.95 6.89
N ILE A 18 -14.80 -6.63 6.06
CA ILE A 18 -15.10 -7.98 5.58
C ILE A 18 -14.23 -8.95 6.38
N ALA A 19 -14.85 -10.01 6.92
CA ALA A 19 -14.10 -11.07 7.57
C ALA A 19 -13.25 -11.84 6.56
N ILE A 20 -11.96 -12.01 6.86
CA ILE A 20 -11.04 -12.77 6.02
C ILE A 20 -11.34 -14.26 6.15
N THR A 21 -11.49 -14.93 5.02
CA THR A 21 -11.72 -16.38 4.95
C THR A 21 -10.48 -17.09 4.38
N ASP A 22 -10.33 -18.38 4.66
CA ASP A 22 -9.26 -19.20 4.03
C ASP A 22 -9.39 -19.22 2.51
N GLU A 23 -10.62 -19.12 2.00
CA GLU A 23 -10.88 -19.01 0.57
C GLU A 23 -10.33 -17.69 0.00
N ALA A 24 -10.51 -16.56 0.69
CA ALA A 24 -9.96 -15.27 0.28
C ALA A 24 -8.43 -15.32 0.23
N ILE A 25 -7.77 -15.87 1.26
CA ILE A 25 -6.32 -16.05 1.30
C ILE A 25 -5.85 -16.94 0.12
N SER A 26 -6.55 -18.02 -0.15
CA SER A 26 -6.21 -18.95 -1.25
C SER A 26 -6.40 -18.36 -2.64
N LYS A 27 -7.29 -17.37 -2.77
CA LYS A 27 -7.60 -16.68 -4.03
C LYS A 27 -6.60 -15.57 -4.37
N VAL A 28 -5.75 -15.14 -3.43
CA VAL A 28 -4.74 -14.13 -3.73
C VAL A 28 -3.96 -14.53 -4.98
N PRO A 29 -4.03 -13.75 -6.07
CA PRO A 29 -3.49 -14.15 -7.35
C PRO A 29 -1.97 -14.08 -7.36
N VAL A 30 -1.34 -14.94 -8.17
CA VAL A 30 0.08 -14.80 -8.50
C VAL A 30 0.20 -13.79 -9.63
N ILE A 31 0.84 -12.65 -9.33
CA ILE A 31 0.95 -11.52 -10.24
C ILE A 31 2.39 -11.32 -10.70
N GLU A 32 2.55 -10.89 -11.95
CA GLU A 32 3.78 -10.33 -12.48
C GLU A 32 3.75 -8.81 -12.29
N TYR A 33 4.51 -8.31 -11.31
CA TYR A 33 4.55 -6.89 -10.98
C TYR A 33 5.43 -6.12 -11.97
N LYS A 34 4.88 -5.09 -12.60
CA LYS A 34 5.63 -4.20 -13.50
C LYS A 34 6.75 -3.47 -12.76
N SER A 35 7.88 -3.23 -13.41
CA SER A 35 9.05 -2.52 -12.84
C SER A 35 9.63 -3.14 -11.55
N ILE A 36 9.33 -4.40 -11.29
CA ILE A 36 9.85 -5.20 -10.19
C ILE A 36 10.57 -6.43 -10.80
N PRO A 37 11.74 -6.84 -10.27
CA PRO A 37 12.41 -8.06 -10.71
C PRO A 37 11.53 -9.30 -10.50
N SER A 38 11.52 -10.22 -11.48
CA SER A 38 10.69 -11.44 -11.41
C SER A 38 11.01 -12.34 -10.20
N SER A 39 12.24 -12.29 -9.68
CA SER A 39 12.62 -12.98 -8.46
C SER A 39 11.84 -12.53 -7.21
N GLN A 40 11.19 -11.36 -7.27
CA GLN A 40 10.42 -10.80 -6.17
C GLN A 40 8.92 -11.15 -6.22
N TYR A 41 8.39 -11.56 -7.39
CA TYR A 41 6.96 -11.77 -7.58
C TYR A 41 6.36 -12.75 -6.57
N ARG A 42 6.99 -13.91 -6.39
CA ARG A 42 6.52 -14.90 -5.44
C ARG A 42 6.56 -14.38 -4.00
N ILE A 43 7.61 -13.66 -3.65
CA ILE A 43 7.78 -13.12 -2.30
C ILE A 43 6.65 -12.13 -1.99
N ILE A 44 6.37 -11.20 -2.90
CA ILE A 44 5.32 -10.19 -2.73
C ILE A 44 3.95 -10.85 -2.61
N ASN A 45 3.67 -11.87 -3.43
CA ASN A 45 2.41 -12.62 -3.36
C ASN A 45 2.26 -13.40 -2.04
N GLU A 46 3.34 -13.99 -1.51
CA GLU A 46 3.33 -14.64 -0.20
C GLU A 46 3.13 -13.60 0.93
N LEU A 47 3.76 -12.41 0.83
CA LEU A 47 3.54 -11.33 1.80
C LEU A 47 2.11 -10.80 1.77
N ALA A 48 1.44 -10.76 0.62
CA ALA A 48 0.03 -10.41 0.52
C ALA A 48 -0.87 -11.41 1.25
N LYS A 49 -0.57 -12.71 1.15
CA LYS A 49 -1.27 -13.74 1.94
C LYS A 49 -0.95 -13.63 3.43
N GLU A 50 0.31 -13.38 3.76
CA GLU A 50 0.76 -13.21 5.14
C GLU A 50 0.07 -12.02 5.82
N ALA A 51 -0.09 -10.88 5.12
CA ALA A 51 -0.83 -9.74 5.64
C ALA A 51 -2.28 -10.12 5.99
N LEU A 52 -2.96 -10.91 5.13
CA LEU A 52 -4.31 -11.41 5.41
C LEU A 52 -4.33 -12.40 6.58
N ILE A 53 -3.35 -13.29 6.70
CA ILE A 53 -3.25 -14.26 7.80
C ILE A 53 -3.08 -13.52 9.13
N ILE A 54 -2.12 -12.59 9.23
CA ILE A 54 -1.88 -11.79 10.45
C ILE A 54 -3.12 -10.96 10.78
N SER A 55 -3.73 -10.32 9.79
CA SER A 55 -4.95 -9.54 9.97
C SER A 55 -6.09 -10.39 10.54
N LYS A 56 -6.28 -11.62 10.04
CA LYS A 56 -7.32 -12.54 10.48
C LYS A 56 -7.06 -13.09 11.89
N GLU A 57 -5.85 -13.52 12.16
CA GLU A 57 -5.51 -14.28 13.37
C GLU A 57 -5.15 -13.37 14.54
N ASP A 58 -4.46 -12.25 14.29
CA ASP A 58 -3.84 -11.42 15.31
C ASP A 58 -4.41 -10.00 15.38
N ASN A 59 -5.20 -9.56 14.40
CA ASN A 59 -5.66 -8.17 14.31
C ASN A 59 -7.16 -8.01 13.98
N ASP A 60 -8.00 -8.94 14.32
CA ASP A 60 -9.46 -8.86 14.15
C ASP A 60 -9.93 -8.42 12.75
N ASN A 61 -9.25 -8.86 11.70
CA ASN A 61 -9.48 -8.48 10.30
C ASN A 61 -9.28 -6.98 10.00
N ASN A 62 -8.53 -6.27 10.82
CA ASN A 62 -8.12 -4.87 10.61
C ASN A 62 -6.91 -4.77 9.68
N GLU A 63 -6.46 -3.54 9.41
CA GLU A 63 -5.30 -3.32 8.55
C GLU A 63 -4.00 -3.84 9.17
N VAL A 64 -3.18 -4.44 8.34
CA VAL A 64 -1.82 -4.88 8.65
C VAL A 64 -0.93 -4.44 7.51
N ALA A 65 0.21 -3.84 7.82
CA ALA A 65 1.22 -3.48 6.83
C ALA A 65 2.50 -4.27 7.07
N ILE A 66 3.01 -4.88 6.02
CA ILE A 66 4.31 -5.54 5.98
C ILE A 66 5.24 -4.69 5.14
N THR A 67 6.25 -4.11 5.76
CA THR A 67 7.31 -3.37 5.06
C THR A 67 8.48 -4.29 4.81
N TYR A 68 8.92 -4.35 3.56
CA TYR A 68 9.91 -5.31 3.13
C TYR A 68 10.95 -4.65 2.23
N ARG A 69 12.23 -4.95 2.46
CA ARG A 69 13.32 -4.53 1.58
C ARG A 69 13.60 -5.62 0.55
N MET A 70 13.50 -5.29 -0.75
CA MET A 70 13.92 -6.18 -1.82
C MET A 70 15.38 -6.55 -1.65
N SER A 71 15.61 -7.81 -1.33
CA SER A 71 16.93 -8.41 -1.24
C SER A 71 16.82 -9.82 -1.80
N SER A 72 17.93 -10.49 -2.02
CA SER A 72 17.90 -11.91 -2.38
C SER A 72 17.52 -12.72 -1.14
N LEU A 73 16.24 -12.68 -0.73
CA LEU A 73 15.72 -13.45 0.41
C LEU A 73 15.98 -14.97 0.29
N SER A 74 16.19 -15.46 -0.93
CA SER A 74 16.57 -16.84 -1.17
C SER A 74 17.93 -17.23 -0.55
N GLU A 75 18.74 -16.23 -0.21
CA GLU A 75 20.09 -16.42 0.36
C GLU A 75 20.15 -16.06 1.85
N MET A 76 19.04 -15.51 2.41
CA MET A 76 19.04 -15.03 3.80
C MET A 76 18.62 -16.14 4.78
N LYS A 77 19.32 -16.21 5.90
CA LYS A 77 18.92 -17.03 7.03
C LYS A 77 17.67 -16.43 7.70
N GLU A 78 16.92 -17.26 8.41
CA GLU A 78 15.65 -16.86 9.05
C GLU A 78 15.83 -15.74 10.09
N ASP A 79 16.95 -15.72 10.79
CA ASP A 79 17.33 -14.66 11.74
C ASP A 79 17.70 -13.31 11.08
N GLU A 80 17.94 -13.30 9.78
CA GLU A 80 18.21 -12.09 9.01
C GLU A 80 16.93 -11.48 8.41
N ARG A 81 15.85 -12.27 8.25
CA ARG A 81 14.56 -11.78 7.73
C ARG A 81 13.97 -10.68 8.60
N SER A 82 14.08 -10.79 9.90
CA SER A 82 13.60 -9.77 10.85
C SER A 82 14.30 -8.41 10.73
N LYS A 83 15.41 -8.32 10.01
CA LYS A 83 16.13 -7.06 9.74
C LYS A 83 15.74 -6.39 8.42
N VAL A 84 15.00 -7.11 7.58
CA VAL A 84 14.58 -6.64 6.25
C VAL A 84 13.07 -6.63 6.08
N MET A 85 12.33 -6.97 7.13
CA MET A 85 10.88 -7.01 7.15
C MET A 85 10.35 -6.55 8.50
N GLY A 86 9.46 -5.57 8.49
CA GLY A 86 8.71 -5.09 9.65
C GLY A 86 7.22 -5.30 9.45
N VAL A 87 6.47 -5.40 10.55
CA VAL A 87 5.02 -5.60 10.56
C VAL A 87 4.38 -4.61 11.50
N ALA A 88 3.47 -3.78 10.99
CA ALA A 88 2.66 -2.86 11.75
C ALA A 88 1.20 -3.33 11.77
N LEU A 89 0.55 -3.22 12.92
CA LEU A 89 -0.87 -3.54 13.12
C LEU A 89 -1.66 -2.23 13.23
N GLY A 90 -2.66 -2.07 12.38
CA GLY A 90 -3.53 -0.91 12.35
C GLY A 90 -4.93 -1.18 12.91
N ASP A 91 -5.83 -0.24 12.66
CA ASP A 91 -7.26 -0.36 12.95
C ASP A 91 -8.08 -0.76 11.70
N GLU A 92 -9.41 -0.61 11.76
CA GLU A 92 -10.31 -0.90 10.64
C GLU A 92 -10.09 0.04 9.43
N HIS A 93 -9.38 1.15 9.60
CA HIS A 93 -9.36 2.26 8.64
C HIS A 93 -7.96 2.71 8.23
N SER A 94 -6.94 2.34 8.99
CA SER A 94 -5.59 2.80 8.75
C SER A 94 -4.54 1.93 9.44
N VAL A 95 -3.37 1.86 8.85
CA VAL A 95 -2.16 1.33 9.46
C VAL A 95 -1.01 2.31 9.19
N ASP A 96 -0.23 2.60 10.22
CA ASP A 96 1.00 3.39 10.06
C ASP A 96 2.22 2.45 10.15
N PRO A 97 2.88 2.16 9.02
CA PRO A 97 4.09 1.35 9.03
C PRO A 97 5.21 1.90 9.91
N GLU A 98 5.25 3.21 10.19
CA GLU A 98 6.28 3.81 11.04
C GLU A 98 6.13 3.48 12.54
N GLU A 99 5.00 2.95 12.97
CA GLU A 99 4.83 2.44 14.34
C GLU A 99 5.67 1.19 14.61
N ASP A 100 6.07 0.46 13.55
CA ASP A 100 7.04 -0.63 13.66
C ASP A 100 8.47 -0.11 13.44
N THR A 101 9.36 -0.40 14.38
CA THR A 101 10.75 0.11 14.38
C THR A 101 11.54 -0.33 13.14
N VAL A 102 11.33 -1.56 12.65
CA VAL A 102 12.04 -2.07 11.46
C VAL A 102 11.51 -1.37 10.21
N SER A 103 10.21 -1.25 10.07
CA SER A 103 9.57 -0.50 8.98
C SER A 103 10.04 0.94 8.94
N TYR A 104 10.07 1.62 10.10
CA TYR A 104 10.60 2.98 10.21
C TYR A 104 12.03 3.08 9.68
N HIS A 105 12.91 2.17 10.09
CA HIS A 105 14.29 2.16 9.61
C HIS A 105 14.40 1.85 8.11
N LEU A 106 13.61 0.92 7.60
CA LEU A 106 13.60 0.59 6.17
C LEU A 106 13.18 1.79 5.33
N LEU A 107 12.16 2.51 5.74
CA LEU A 107 11.63 3.67 5.02
C LEU A 107 12.59 4.87 5.06
N ASN A 108 13.17 5.15 6.24
CA ASN A 108 13.94 6.37 6.46
C ASN A 108 15.45 6.22 6.24
N SER A 109 16.01 5.02 6.35
CA SER A 109 17.46 4.80 6.27
C SER A 109 17.92 4.07 5.01
N THR A 110 17.02 3.57 4.18
CA THR A 110 17.37 2.92 2.92
C THR A 110 17.58 3.98 1.83
N ALA A 111 18.81 4.05 1.30
CA ALA A 111 19.18 5.04 0.28
C ALA A 111 18.59 4.73 -1.10
N ASP A 112 18.43 3.44 -1.42
CA ASP A 112 17.93 2.98 -2.72
C ASP A 112 16.40 2.84 -2.71
N CYS A 113 15.76 3.01 -3.85
CA CYS A 113 14.32 2.82 -4.03
C CYS A 113 13.98 1.33 -4.19
N ILE A 114 14.06 0.58 -3.08
CA ILE A 114 13.93 -0.90 -3.04
C ILE A 114 13.03 -1.42 -1.91
N VAL A 115 12.35 -0.54 -1.20
CA VAL A 115 11.40 -0.93 -0.15
C VAL A 115 10.01 -1.14 -0.77
N ILE A 116 9.30 -2.13 -0.30
CA ILE A 116 7.92 -2.44 -0.70
C ILE A 116 7.06 -2.47 0.57
N ILE A 117 5.88 -1.88 0.53
CA ILE A 117 4.83 -2.08 1.52
C ILE A 117 3.74 -2.95 0.91
N VAL A 118 3.37 -3.99 1.64
CA VAL A 118 2.19 -4.81 1.36
C VAL A 118 1.25 -4.68 2.54
N HIS A 119 0.03 -4.19 2.31
CA HIS A 119 -0.96 -4.05 3.37
C HIS A 119 -2.32 -4.58 2.92
N ASN A 120 -3.17 -4.95 3.88
CA ASN A 120 -4.54 -5.30 3.54
C ASN A 120 -5.49 -4.13 3.77
N HIS A 121 -6.53 -4.07 2.95
CA HIS A 121 -7.70 -3.23 3.18
C HIS A 121 -8.85 -4.10 3.73
N PRO A 122 -9.42 -3.75 4.89
CA PRO A 122 -10.51 -4.51 5.51
C PRO A 122 -11.78 -4.60 4.66
N SER A 123 -11.89 -3.79 3.62
CA SER A 123 -13.02 -3.70 2.70
C SER A 123 -12.65 -4.15 1.28
N LEU A 124 -13.39 -3.67 0.29
CA LEU A 124 -13.08 -3.84 -1.14
C LEU A 124 -12.34 -2.62 -1.73
N SER A 125 -11.94 -1.68 -0.90
CA SER A 125 -11.24 -0.48 -1.37
C SER A 125 -9.88 -0.81 -1.97
N LYS A 126 -9.57 -0.11 -3.03
CA LYS A 126 -8.31 -0.18 -3.76
C LYS A 126 -7.29 0.79 -3.15
N ILE A 127 -6.15 0.99 -3.82
CA ILE A 127 -5.19 2.05 -3.48
C ILE A 127 -5.92 3.38 -3.26
N SER A 128 -5.63 4.03 -2.16
CA SER A 128 -6.22 5.31 -1.74
C SER A 128 -5.25 6.48 -1.95
N LEU A 129 -5.74 7.73 -1.86
CA LEU A 129 -4.85 8.91 -1.84
C LEU A 129 -3.89 8.90 -0.64
N ALA A 130 -4.26 8.26 0.47
CA ALA A 130 -3.36 8.09 1.61
C ALA A 130 -2.17 7.18 1.25
N ASP A 131 -2.43 6.09 0.53
CA ASP A 131 -1.38 5.18 0.02
C ASP A 131 -0.48 5.90 -1.00
N VAL A 132 -1.08 6.69 -1.89
CA VAL A 132 -0.34 7.52 -2.84
C VAL A 132 0.59 8.47 -2.09
N ARG A 133 0.07 9.22 -1.11
CA ARG A 133 0.87 10.13 -0.30
C ARG A 133 2.05 9.40 0.35
N TYR A 134 1.81 8.22 0.91
CA TYR A 134 2.84 7.42 1.55
C TYR A 134 3.93 7.02 0.53
N LEU A 135 3.54 6.57 -0.66
CA LEU A 135 4.49 6.25 -1.74
C LEU A 135 5.33 7.47 -2.16
N LEU A 136 4.73 8.66 -2.23
CA LEU A 136 5.44 9.88 -2.65
C LEU A 136 6.35 10.44 -1.55
N GLN A 137 6.02 10.19 -0.28
CA GLN A 137 6.76 10.70 0.88
C GLN A 137 8.16 10.09 0.96
N TYR A 138 8.29 8.77 0.78
CA TYR A 138 9.55 8.06 0.97
C TYR A 138 10.28 7.78 -0.35
N HIS A 139 11.54 8.24 -0.43
CA HIS A 139 12.39 7.93 -1.58
C HIS A 139 12.67 6.43 -1.69
N SER A 140 12.89 5.77 -0.57
CA SER A 140 13.19 4.35 -0.46
C SER A 140 12.04 3.45 -0.94
N LEU A 141 10.79 3.92 -0.83
CA LEU A 141 9.61 3.14 -1.17
C LEU A 141 9.44 3.02 -2.68
N LYS A 142 9.57 1.80 -3.19
CA LYS A 142 9.47 1.45 -4.62
C LYS A 142 8.04 1.17 -5.03
N MET A 143 7.30 0.46 -4.18
CA MET A 143 5.96 -0.03 -4.49
C MET A 143 5.12 -0.12 -3.22
N ILE A 144 3.83 0.16 -3.37
CA ILE A 144 2.80 -0.15 -2.39
C ILE A 144 1.79 -1.11 -3.01
N VAL A 145 1.42 -2.13 -2.25
CA VAL A 145 0.47 -3.18 -2.64
C VAL A 145 -0.65 -3.21 -1.63
N ALA A 146 -1.88 -3.09 -2.09
CA ALA A 146 -3.07 -3.30 -1.27
C ALA A 146 -3.73 -4.63 -1.67
N VAL A 147 -3.97 -5.49 -0.67
CA VAL A 147 -4.77 -6.70 -0.83
C VAL A 147 -6.07 -6.53 -0.07
N THR A 148 -7.21 -6.69 -0.73
CA THR A 148 -8.50 -6.61 -0.03
C THR A 148 -8.71 -7.85 0.85
N ASN A 149 -9.54 -7.75 1.90
CA ASN A 149 -9.94 -8.92 2.70
C ASN A 149 -10.70 -9.99 1.88
N TYR A 150 -10.93 -9.72 0.58
CA TYR A 150 -11.50 -10.65 -0.39
C TYR A 150 -10.45 -11.34 -1.28
N GLY A 151 -9.17 -10.92 -1.18
CA GLY A 151 -8.02 -11.49 -1.88
C GLY A 151 -7.68 -10.83 -3.22
N ASN A 152 -8.34 -9.72 -3.60
CA ASN A 152 -7.96 -8.96 -4.79
C ASN A 152 -6.73 -8.10 -4.50
N ILE A 153 -5.86 -7.95 -5.48
CA ILE A 153 -4.64 -7.14 -5.35
C ILE A 153 -4.71 -5.93 -6.26
N THR A 154 -4.33 -4.78 -5.70
CA THR A 154 -3.97 -3.58 -6.46
C THR A 154 -2.58 -3.11 -6.07
N TYR A 155 -1.85 -2.48 -6.97
CA TYR A 155 -0.55 -1.93 -6.62
C TYR A 155 -0.23 -0.65 -7.38
N LEU A 156 0.62 0.17 -6.78
CA LEU A 156 1.20 1.37 -7.36
C LEU A 156 2.71 1.30 -7.23
N VAL A 157 3.45 1.44 -8.34
CA VAL A 157 4.91 1.27 -8.40
C VAL A 157 5.60 2.40 -9.14
N LYS A 158 6.74 2.83 -8.63
CA LYS A 158 7.65 3.76 -9.30
C LYS A 158 8.39 3.03 -10.42
N SER A 159 8.21 3.46 -11.67
CA SER A 159 8.98 2.94 -12.81
C SER A 159 10.36 3.60 -12.88
N GLU A 160 11.16 3.21 -13.86
CA GLU A 160 12.44 3.88 -14.16
C GLU A 160 12.25 5.32 -14.69
N LYS A 161 11.04 5.64 -15.16
CA LYS A 161 10.67 6.98 -15.64
C LYS A 161 10.03 7.86 -14.56
N TYR A 162 10.01 7.38 -13.31
CA TYR A 162 9.36 8.10 -12.21
C TYR A 162 9.95 9.49 -12.03
N ASN A 163 9.08 10.48 -12.06
CA ASN A 163 9.39 11.88 -11.78
C ASN A 163 8.59 12.34 -10.54
N ARG A 164 9.31 12.56 -9.45
CA ARG A 164 8.71 12.91 -8.15
C ARG A 164 7.94 14.24 -8.20
N GLU A 165 8.50 15.24 -8.88
CA GLU A 165 7.87 16.57 -8.97
C GLU A 165 6.53 16.49 -9.72
N SER A 166 6.51 15.80 -10.87
CA SER A 166 5.27 15.58 -11.63
C SER A 166 4.23 14.79 -10.84
N ALA A 167 4.67 13.80 -10.04
CA ALA A 167 3.77 13.00 -9.22
C ALA A 167 3.18 13.81 -8.07
N ILE A 168 3.97 14.69 -7.44
CA ILE A 168 3.50 15.59 -6.39
C ILE A 168 2.51 16.60 -6.96
N ASN A 169 2.80 17.23 -8.10
CA ASN A 169 1.89 18.18 -8.71
C ASN A 169 0.53 17.55 -9.03
N LEU A 170 0.52 16.33 -9.57
CA LEU A 170 -0.73 15.59 -9.80
C LEU A 170 -1.45 15.26 -8.49
N TYR A 171 -0.72 14.88 -7.44
CA TYR A 171 -1.31 14.60 -6.13
C TYR A 171 -1.94 15.86 -5.52
N ASP A 172 -1.25 16.99 -5.57
CA ASP A 172 -1.76 18.29 -5.06
C ASP A 172 -3.03 18.70 -5.82
N GLU A 173 -3.07 18.54 -7.15
CA GLU A 173 -4.28 18.75 -7.95
C GLU A 173 -5.46 17.88 -7.45
N CYS A 174 -5.21 16.60 -7.17
CA CYS A 174 -6.24 15.70 -6.63
C CYS A 174 -6.72 16.09 -5.23
N VAL A 175 -5.80 16.58 -4.38
CA VAL A 175 -6.14 17.08 -3.03
C VAL A 175 -7.02 18.33 -3.13
N ASP A 176 -6.73 19.24 -4.07
CA ASP A 176 -7.54 20.43 -4.30
C ASP A 176 -8.94 20.06 -4.81
N MET A 177 -9.04 19.13 -5.77
CA MET A 177 -10.33 18.59 -6.23
C MET A 177 -11.17 18.02 -5.08
N TYR A 178 -10.53 17.28 -4.17
CA TYR A 178 -11.22 16.72 -3.02
C TYR A 178 -11.66 17.80 -2.02
N ASN A 179 -10.80 18.78 -1.72
CA ASN A 179 -11.11 19.88 -0.81
C ASN A 179 -12.28 20.73 -1.30
N ASP A 180 -12.40 20.91 -2.63
CA ASP A 180 -13.52 21.63 -3.25
C ASP A 180 -14.85 20.86 -3.15
N ALA A 181 -14.79 19.55 -3.21
CA ALA A 181 -15.96 18.68 -3.11
C ALA A 181 -16.43 18.45 -1.66
N ASP A 182 -15.50 18.42 -0.70
CA ASP A 182 -15.72 18.21 0.75
C ASP A 182 -16.68 17.05 1.08
N ASP A 183 -16.65 16.00 0.25
CA ASP A 183 -17.45 14.80 0.44
C ASP A 183 -16.66 13.54 0.03
N LEU A 184 -17.22 12.39 0.36
CA LEU A 184 -16.60 11.11 0.08
C LEU A 184 -16.57 10.77 -1.42
N LYS A 185 -17.56 11.25 -2.18
CA LYS A 185 -17.56 11.07 -3.62
C LYS A 185 -16.39 11.84 -4.23
N GLY A 186 -16.17 13.08 -3.80
CA GLY A 186 -15.03 13.88 -4.20
C GLY A 186 -13.68 13.20 -3.87
N TYR A 187 -13.57 12.54 -2.72
CA TYR A 187 -12.38 11.76 -2.39
C TYR A 187 -12.17 10.56 -3.34
N GLN A 188 -13.24 9.85 -3.68
CA GLN A 188 -13.17 8.74 -4.63
C GLN A 188 -12.83 9.23 -6.04
N ASP A 189 -13.53 10.28 -6.51
CA ASP A 189 -13.29 10.88 -7.83
C ASP A 189 -11.83 11.39 -7.94
N ALA A 190 -11.29 12.03 -6.90
CA ALA A 190 -9.91 12.49 -6.84
C ALA A 190 -8.90 11.33 -6.84
N THR A 191 -9.21 10.24 -6.13
CA THR A 191 -8.38 9.03 -6.13
C THR A 191 -8.35 8.38 -7.51
N GLU A 192 -9.50 8.21 -8.15
CA GLU A 192 -9.60 7.66 -9.51
C GLU A 192 -8.87 8.56 -10.51
N HIS A 193 -9.03 9.89 -10.39
CA HIS A 193 -8.30 10.84 -11.23
C HIS A 193 -6.78 10.68 -11.12
N PHE A 194 -6.26 10.53 -9.89
CA PHE A 194 -4.84 10.27 -9.70
C PHE A 194 -4.39 8.97 -10.36
N LEU A 195 -5.11 7.88 -10.10
CA LEU A 195 -4.73 6.55 -10.58
C LEU A 195 -4.79 6.46 -12.12
N ASP A 196 -5.77 7.11 -12.75
CA ASP A 196 -5.90 7.16 -14.20
C ASP A 196 -4.78 7.97 -14.87
N ASN A 197 -4.26 9.00 -14.21
CA ASN A 197 -3.27 9.92 -14.76
C ASN A 197 -1.83 9.69 -14.24
N CYS A 198 -1.63 8.84 -13.25
CA CYS A 198 -0.34 8.63 -12.58
C CYS A 198 0.80 8.18 -13.53
N HIS A 199 0.43 7.56 -14.67
CA HIS A 199 1.39 7.15 -15.70
C HIS A 199 2.19 8.31 -16.30
N SER A 200 1.63 9.52 -16.31
CA SER A 200 2.31 10.74 -16.79
C SER A 200 3.52 11.11 -15.94
N SER A 201 3.51 10.73 -14.68
CA SER A 201 4.64 10.92 -13.74
C SER A 201 5.57 9.70 -13.63
N GLY A 202 5.37 8.68 -14.48
CA GLY A 202 6.15 7.44 -14.45
C GLY A 202 5.78 6.48 -13.33
N LEU A 203 4.63 6.68 -12.68
CA LEU A 203 4.01 5.68 -11.82
C LEU A 203 3.23 4.68 -12.68
N ILE A 204 3.09 3.45 -12.19
CA ILE A 204 2.28 2.41 -12.81
C ILE A 204 1.30 1.89 -11.77
N TYR A 205 0.02 2.04 -12.05
CA TYR A 205 -1.08 1.44 -11.31
C TYR A 205 -1.58 0.19 -12.04
N ASP A 206 -1.92 -0.85 -11.30
CA ASP A 206 -2.53 -2.07 -11.83
C ASP A 206 -3.51 -2.67 -10.80
N ASP A 207 -4.60 -3.24 -11.30
CA ASP A 207 -5.72 -3.79 -10.52
C ASP A 207 -5.99 -5.22 -11.00
N ARG A 208 -5.93 -6.22 -10.08
CA ARG A 208 -5.98 -7.67 -10.38
C ARG A 208 -6.91 -8.43 -9.43
#